data_062b8a4c597bde97c572d1633ec4bf1e
#
_entry.id   062b8a4c597bde97c572d1633ec4bf1e
#
_cell.length_a   1.000
_cell.length_b   1.000
_cell.length_c   1.000
_cell.angle_alpha   90.00
_cell.angle_beta   90.00
_cell.angle_gamma   90.00
#
_symmetry.space_group_name_H-M   'P 1'
#
loop_
_entity.id
_entity.type
_entity.pdbx_description
1 polymer ?
#
loop_
_entity_poly.entity_id
_entity_poly.type
_entity_poly.pdbx_seq_one_letter_code
_entity_poly.pdbx_strand_id
1 'polypeptide(L)' 'MPVKINGAEYYRTNEACILAGITKNTFLRWVSNDAYKDVPHRDRRGWRLFTQEDVERLTREVNKIKIASVKKPSKI' A
#
# COMPACT_ATOMS: atom_id res chain seq x y z
N MET A 1 1.06 14.07 4.11
CA MET A 1 1.58 14.37 5.45
C MET A 1 1.22 13.28 6.43
N PRO A 2 2.20 12.77 7.17
CA PRO A 2 1.89 11.72 8.16
C PRO A 2 0.96 12.25 9.25
N VAL A 3 0.18 11.35 9.81
CA VAL A 3 -0.74 11.65 10.89
C VAL A 3 -0.19 11.06 12.18
N LYS A 4 -0.18 11.86 13.24
CA LYS A 4 0.27 11.38 14.54
C LYS A 4 -0.90 11.05 15.42
N ILE A 5 -0.92 9.83 15.93
CA ILE A 5 -1.97 9.40 16.84
C ILE A 5 -1.30 8.67 18.00
N ASN A 6 -1.50 9.17 19.20
CA ASN A 6 -0.90 8.58 20.42
C ASN A 6 0.60 8.42 20.30
N GLY A 7 1.27 9.40 19.68
CA GLY A 7 2.72 9.39 19.57
C GLY A 7 3.25 8.53 18.44
N ALA A 8 2.40 7.83 17.72
CA ALA A 8 2.81 7.01 16.58
C ALA A 8 2.46 7.72 15.28
N GLU A 9 3.32 7.58 14.29
CA GLU A 9 3.09 8.17 12.98
C GLU A 9 2.39 7.20 12.06
N TYR A 10 1.39 7.71 11.36
CA TYR A 10 0.65 6.92 10.37
C TYR A 10 0.57 7.69 9.07
N TYR A 11 0.40 6.96 7.98
CA TYR A 11 0.27 7.55 6.65
C TYR A 11 -1.14 7.33 6.14
N ARG A 12 -1.63 8.30 5.37
CA ARG A 12 -2.90 8.14 4.68
C ARG A 12 -2.71 7.27 3.45
N THR A 13 -3.82 6.75 2.92
CA THR A 13 -3.77 5.87 1.75
C THR A 13 -3.01 6.50 0.58
N ASN A 14 -3.35 7.73 0.26
CA ASN A 14 -2.71 8.42 -0.85
C ASN A 14 -1.20 8.56 -0.65
N GLU A 15 -0.82 8.92 0.56
CA GLU A 15 0.58 9.10 0.88
C GLU A 15 1.34 7.79 0.85
N ALA A 16 0.74 6.75 1.42
CA ALA A 16 1.36 5.43 1.42
C ALA A 16 1.55 4.92 -0.02
N CYS A 17 0.56 5.15 -0.86
CA CYS A 17 0.65 4.73 -2.25
C CYS A 17 1.74 5.48 -3.00
N ILE A 18 1.88 6.79 -2.75
CA ILE A 18 2.95 7.57 -3.36
C ILE A 18 4.30 7.03 -2.95
N LEU A 19 4.46 6.74 -1.67
CA LEU A 19 5.72 6.19 -1.16
C LEU A 19 6.03 4.83 -1.75
N ALA A 20 5.01 4.03 -1.99
CA ALA A 20 5.17 2.70 -2.55
C ALA A 20 5.33 2.73 -4.07
N GLY A 21 4.99 3.84 -4.70
CA GLY A 21 5.14 3.98 -6.15
C GLY A 21 3.95 3.52 -6.96
N ILE A 22 2.76 3.55 -6.39
CA ILE A 22 1.52 3.19 -7.10
C ILE A 22 0.47 4.26 -6.89
N THR A 23 -0.61 4.17 -7.64
CA THR A 23 -1.72 5.09 -7.47
C THR A 23 -2.70 4.52 -6.45
N LYS A 24 -3.51 5.40 -5.88
CA LYS A 24 -4.55 5.00 -4.95
C LYS A 24 -5.53 4.04 -5.62
N ASN A 25 -5.87 4.30 -6.86
CA ASN A 25 -6.79 3.43 -7.60
C ASN A 25 -6.24 2.02 -7.75
N THR A 26 -4.95 1.91 -8.01
CA THR A 26 -4.31 0.61 -8.12
C THR A 26 -4.39 -0.14 -6.79
N PHE A 27 -4.11 0.55 -5.70
CA PHE A 27 -4.19 -0.05 -4.37
C PHE A 27 -5.60 -0.55 -4.09
N LEU A 28 -6.61 0.29 -4.35
CA LEU A 28 -7.99 -0.10 -4.08
C LEU A 28 -8.42 -1.29 -4.93
N ARG A 29 -7.94 -1.36 -6.15
CA ARG A 29 -8.21 -2.49 -7.01
C ARG A 29 -7.60 -3.78 -6.46
N TRP A 30 -6.37 -3.69 -5.98
CA TRP A 30 -5.71 -4.85 -5.40
C TRP A 30 -6.47 -5.38 -4.18
N VAL A 31 -6.92 -4.49 -3.32
CA VAL A 31 -7.69 -4.88 -2.14
C VAL A 31 -9.01 -5.51 -2.56
N SER A 32 -9.65 -4.92 -3.56
CA SER A 32 -10.94 -5.40 -4.06
C SER A 32 -10.84 -6.80 -4.66
N ASN A 33 -9.71 -7.10 -5.29
CA ASN A 33 -9.48 -8.38 -5.95
C ASN A 33 -8.73 -9.37 -5.08
N ASP A 34 -8.59 -9.07 -3.79
CA ASP A 34 -7.85 -9.91 -2.86
C ASP A 34 -6.39 -10.11 -3.25
N ALA A 35 -5.86 -9.23 -4.09
CA ALA A 35 -4.45 -9.27 -4.46
C ALA A 35 -3.56 -8.74 -3.35
N TYR A 36 -4.13 -7.97 -2.44
CA TYR A 36 -3.41 -7.39 -1.33
C TYR A 36 -4.33 -7.35 -0.11
N LYS A 37 -3.78 -7.72 1.02
CA LYS A 37 -4.54 -7.71 2.26
C LYS A 37 -4.64 -6.28 2.79
N ASP A 38 -5.86 -5.82 3.05
CA ASP A 38 -6.09 -4.48 3.53
C ASP A 38 -5.42 -4.25 4.89
N VAL A 39 -5.13 -2.99 5.17
CA VAL A 39 -4.50 -2.64 6.44
C VAL A 39 -5.53 -2.67 7.57
N PRO A 40 -5.12 -3.08 8.77
CA PRO A 40 -6.06 -3.21 9.88
C PRO A 40 -6.35 -1.90 10.60
N HIS A 41 -5.49 -0.91 10.46
CA HIS A 41 -5.64 0.34 11.22
C HIS A 41 -6.54 1.31 10.49
N ARG A 42 -7.47 1.91 11.21
CA ARG A 42 -8.35 2.93 10.67
C ARG A 42 -8.52 4.02 11.71
N ASP A 43 -8.74 5.24 11.23
CA ASP A 43 -8.98 6.33 12.15
C ASP A 43 -10.45 6.36 12.55
N ARG A 44 -10.80 7.41 13.29
CA ARG A 44 -12.16 7.57 13.80
C ARG A 44 -13.22 7.61 12.71
N ARG A 45 -12.84 8.08 11.53
CA ARG A 45 -13.74 8.18 10.38
C ARG A 45 -13.79 6.92 9.55
N GLY A 46 -13.01 5.93 9.91
CA GLY A 46 -12.93 4.69 9.15
C GLY A 46 -11.97 4.76 7.98
N TRP A 47 -11.15 5.80 7.90
CA TRP A 47 -10.15 5.92 6.85
C TRP A 47 -8.93 5.08 7.18
N ARG A 48 -8.33 4.50 6.15
CA ARG A 48 -7.16 3.65 6.34
C ARG A 48 -5.97 4.42 6.88
N LEU A 49 -5.28 3.80 7.81
CA LEU A 49 -4.03 4.33 8.35
C LEU A 49 -2.95 3.29 8.13
N PHE A 50 -1.85 3.72 7.54
CA PHE A 50 -0.71 2.85 7.25
C PHE A 50 0.40 3.15 8.23
N THR A 51 0.92 2.12 8.89
CA THR A 51 2.13 2.25 9.68
C THR A 51 3.32 2.22 8.74
N GLN A 52 4.50 2.49 9.28
CA GLN A 52 5.71 2.39 8.48
C GLN A 52 5.88 0.96 7.95
N GLU A 53 5.57 -0.01 8.77
CA GLU A 53 5.62 -1.41 8.37
C GLU A 53 4.65 -1.69 7.21
N ASP A 54 3.46 -1.11 7.30
CA ASP A 54 2.47 -1.29 6.25
C ASP A 54 2.95 -0.70 4.93
N VAL A 55 3.58 0.47 4.99
CA VAL A 55 4.14 1.09 3.79
C VAL A 55 5.25 0.23 3.20
N GLU A 56 6.10 -0.31 4.04
CA GLU A 56 7.18 -1.18 3.58
C GLU A 56 6.65 -2.46 2.96
N ARG A 57 5.60 -3.02 3.56
CA ARG A 57 4.97 -4.20 3.01
C ARG A 57 4.36 -3.92 1.64
N LEU A 58 3.69 -2.78 1.53
CA LEU A 58 3.10 -2.38 0.26
C LEU A 58 4.18 -2.17 -0.80
N THR A 59 5.27 -1.54 -0.42
CA THR A 59 6.39 -1.32 -1.35
C THR A 59 6.94 -2.64 -1.85
N ARG A 60 7.07 -3.61 -0.97
CA ARG A 60 7.53 -4.93 -1.36
C ARG A 60 6.58 -5.61 -2.33
N GLU A 61 5.27 -5.47 -2.08
CA GLU A 61 4.28 -6.05 -2.97
C GLU A 61 4.32 -5.40 -4.35
N VAL A 62 4.49 -4.09 -4.39
CA VAL A 62 4.62 -3.38 -5.65
C VAL A 62 5.81 -3.90 -6.44
N ASN A 63 6.95 -4.05 -5.79
CA ASN A 63 8.15 -4.54 -6.45
C ASN A 63 7.99 -5.97 -6.92
N LYS A 64 7.34 -6.77 -6.11
CA LYS A 64 7.09 -8.17 -6.44
C LYS A 64 6.24 -8.31 -7.69
N ILE A 65 5.18 -7.52 -7.75
CA ILE A 65 4.28 -7.56 -8.91
C ILE A 65 4.98 -7.05 -10.15
N LYS A 66 5.79 -6.01 -9.99
CA LYS A 66 6.58 -5.48 -11.09
C LYS A 66 7.53 -6.52 -11.64
N ILE A 67 8.22 -7.19 -10.75
CA ILE A 67 9.17 -8.22 -11.15
C ILE A 67 8.47 -9.34 -11.90
N ALA A 68 7.32 -9.75 -11.41
CA ALA A 68 6.54 -10.78 -12.06
C ALA A 68 6.12 -10.37 -13.47
N SER A 69 5.71 -9.12 -13.62
CA SER A 69 5.31 -8.60 -14.92
C SER A 69 6.48 -8.58 -15.90
N VAL A 70 7.65 -8.17 -15.42
CA VAL A 70 8.83 -8.12 -16.27
C VAL A 70 9.28 -9.52 -16.64
N LYS A 71 9.22 -10.43 -15.71
CA LYS A 71 9.65 -11.80 -15.97
C LYS A 71 8.80 -12.48 -17.02
N LYS A 72 7.55 -12.23 -17.02
CA LYS A 72 6.64 -12.85 -17.96
C LYS A 72 7.08 -12.64 -19.41
N PRO A 73 7.28 -11.41 -19.83
CA PRO A 73 7.73 -11.18 -21.20
C PRO A 73 9.09 -11.80 -21.49
N SER A 74 9.95 -11.82 -20.51
CA SER A 74 11.31 -12.31 -20.75
C SER A 74 11.37 -13.82 -20.92
N LYS A 75 10.32 -14.50 -20.59
CA LYS A 75 10.27 -15.94 -20.79
C LYS A 75 10.04 -16.33 -22.23
N ILE A 76 9.54 -15.43 -22.96
CA ILE A 76 9.27 -15.65 -24.37
C ILE A 76 10.53 -15.47 -25.20
#